data_f6130192928069a81fae8f0b98991fba
#
_entry.id   f6130192928069a81fae8f0b98991fba
#
_cell.length_a   1.000
_cell.length_b   1.000
_cell.length_c   1.000
_cell.angle_alpha   90.00
_cell.angle_beta   90.00
_cell.angle_gamma   90.00
#
_symmetry.space_group_name_H-M   'P 1'
#
loop_
_entity.id
_entity.type
_entity.pdbx_description
1 polymer ?
#
loop_
_entity_poly.entity_id
_entity_poly.type
_entity_poly.pdbx_seq_one_letter_code
_entity_poly.pdbx_strand_id
1 'polypeptide(L)'
;SCPFCGDHGPGKYHLSLNTDTDQYRCNLCGAHGNSVSLYARIKGICNKEAYLELAHESKVYPLPQSPSPQTQERQPCSLEQRHAVYSDMLAHLTLLPKHGENLLERGLSEERIRRNEYRSMPETERGRRLLADLLRSHGHDLHGIPGFRTYYGDWTLSGPNGFLIPVRNKDGLIQGLKIRLDDAQQANRKYRWLSSRNLPSGTRSYSWVHVTGNTQSKRAFLTEGPLKGDVASFLAQDALFICIGGVNALN
;
A
#
# COMPACT_ATOMS: atom_id res chain seq x y z
N SER A 1 -2.96 38.09 -0.29
CA SER A 1 -2.48 37.82 1.08
C SER A 1 -3.02 36.51 1.60
N CYS A 2 -2.30 35.89 2.55
CA CYS A 2 -2.72 34.62 3.15
C CYS A 2 -3.82 34.89 4.20
N PRO A 3 -4.99 34.22 4.12
CA PRO A 3 -6.08 34.41 5.07
C PRO A 3 -5.79 33.86 6.47
N PHE A 4 -4.71 33.10 6.65
CA PHE A 4 -4.41 32.40 7.90
C PHE A 4 -3.36 33.09 8.77
N CYS A 5 -2.45 33.87 8.20
CA CYS A 5 -1.38 34.51 8.95
C CYS A 5 -1.48 36.04 9.01
N GLY A 6 -2.54 36.63 8.46
CA GLY A 6 -2.78 38.07 8.57
C GLY A 6 -1.70 38.93 7.89
N ASP A 7 -1.04 38.45 6.86
CA ASP A 7 0.00 39.17 6.12
C ASP A 7 -0.64 40.35 5.36
N HIS A 8 -0.61 41.51 5.95
CA HIS A 8 -1.31 42.73 5.51
C HIS A 8 -0.36 43.82 4.97
N GLY A 9 0.86 43.46 4.57
CA GLY A 9 1.77 44.46 4.00
C GLY A 9 1.48 44.71 2.52
N PRO A 10 1.42 45.97 2.03
CA PRO A 10 1.28 46.24 0.61
C PRO A 10 2.46 45.64 -0.18
N GLY A 11 2.16 44.82 -1.17
CA GLY A 11 3.16 44.19 -2.06
C GLY A 11 3.79 42.90 -1.55
N LYS A 12 3.35 42.34 -0.40
CA LYS A 12 3.84 41.03 0.09
C LYS A 12 2.75 39.96 -0.05
N TYR A 13 2.92 39.10 -1.03
CA TYR A 13 2.02 37.96 -1.28
C TYR A 13 2.77 36.67 -0.98
N HIS A 14 2.50 36.05 0.16
CA HIS A 14 3.15 34.80 0.58
C HIS A 14 2.32 33.55 0.24
N LEU A 15 1.05 33.72 -0.18
CA LEU A 15 0.19 32.63 -0.61
C LEU A 15 0.34 32.42 -2.12
N SER A 16 0.81 31.27 -2.51
CA SER A 16 0.83 30.80 -3.90
C SER A 16 -0.32 29.85 -4.13
N LEU A 17 -1.00 30.00 -5.27
CA LEU A 17 -2.05 29.12 -5.77
C LEU A 17 -1.57 28.52 -7.09
N ASN A 18 -1.67 27.21 -7.22
CA ASN A 18 -1.43 26.50 -8.45
C ASN A 18 -2.76 25.88 -8.91
N THR A 19 -3.35 26.44 -9.95
CA THR A 19 -4.64 26.01 -10.51
C THR A 19 -4.54 24.67 -11.27
N ASP A 20 -3.37 24.37 -11.83
CA ASP A 20 -3.17 23.14 -12.61
C ASP A 20 -3.07 21.91 -11.73
N THR A 21 -2.54 22.08 -10.52
CA THR A 21 -2.38 20.98 -9.55
C THR A 21 -3.38 21.04 -8.40
N ASP A 22 -4.28 22.04 -8.40
CA ASP A 22 -5.23 22.33 -7.31
C ASP A 22 -4.53 22.39 -5.94
N GLN A 23 -3.43 23.16 -5.84
CA GLN A 23 -2.67 23.28 -4.61
C GLN A 23 -2.47 24.73 -4.19
N TYR A 24 -2.47 24.96 -2.88
CA TYR A 24 -2.02 26.22 -2.31
C TYR A 24 -0.92 26.01 -1.28
N ARG A 25 -0.05 27.01 -1.16
CA ARG A 25 0.98 27.05 -0.13
C ARG A 25 1.28 28.50 0.28
N CYS A 26 1.30 28.75 1.58
CA CYS A 26 1.84 29.99 2.15
C CYS A 26 3.27 29.78 2.63
N ASN A 27 4.20 30.56 2.07
CA ASN A 27 5.62 30.47 2.45
C ASN A 27 5.94 31.11 3.79
N LEU A 28 5.01 31.90 4.37
CA LEU A 28 5.21 32.53 5.67
C LEU A 28 4.74 31.65 6.83
N CYS A 29 3.50 31.13 6.80
CA CYS A 29 2.93 30.34 7.88
C CYS A 29 2.92 28.82 7.61
N GLY A 30 3.37 28.37 6.44
CA GLY A 30 3.40 26.96 6.07
C GLY A 30 2.02 26.36 5.75
N ALA A 31 0.94 27.13 5.76
CA ALA A 31 -0.39 26.63 5.41
C ALA A 31 -0.38 26.11 3.97
N HIS A 32 -0.87 24.90 3.77
CA HIS A 32 -0.91 24.24 2.46
C HIS A 32 -2.11 23.30 2.33
N GLY A 33 -2.45 22.91 1.10
CA GLY A 33 -3.54 21.99 0.80
C GLY A 33 -4.08 22.19 -0.62
N ASN A 34 -5.33 21.77 -0.83
CA ASN A 34 -6.08 21.94 -2.08
C ASN A 34 -7.25 22.93 -1.91
N SER A 35 -8.00 23.21 -2.97
CA SER A 35 -9.14 24.15 -2.96
C SER A 35 -10.17 23.80 -1.88
N VAL A 36 -10.52 22.53 -1.72
CA VAL A 36 -11.48 22.08 -0.69
C VAL A 36 -10.96 22.38 0.71
N SER A 37 -9.70 22.08 1.00
CA SER A 37 -9.11 22.33 2.32
C SER A 37 -8.89 23.83 2.58
N LEU A 38 -8.65 24.62 1.53
CA LEU A 38 -8.58 26.07 1.63
C LEU A 38 -9.94 26.65 2.04
N TYR A 39 -10.99 26.23 1.32
CA TYR A 39 -12.36 26.67 1.59
C TYR A 39 -12.83 26.25 2.98
N ALA A 40 -12.61 24.97 3.34
CA ALA A 40 -12.94 24.44 4.66
C ALA A 40 -12.32 25.28 5.80
N ARG A 41 -11.04 25.63 5.68
CA ARG A 41 -10.33 26.44 6.70
C ARG A 41 -10.81 27.88 6.74
N ILE A 42 -11.16 28.49 5.60
CA ILE A 42 -11.71 29.85 5.55
C ILE A 42 -13.08 29.90 6.20
N LYS A 43 -13.92 28.90 5.95
CA LYS A 43 -15.29 28.82 6.48
C LYS A 43 -15.36 28.25 7.90
N GLY A 44 -14.32 27.63 8.41
CA GLY A 44 -14.33 26.95 9.71
C GLY A 44 -15.18 25.69 9.74
N ILE A 45 -15.33 25.00 8.59
CA ILE A 45 -16.12 23.76 8.41
C ILE A 45 -15.20 22.58 8.11
N CYS A 46 -15.72 21.34 8.15
CA CYS A 46 -14.93 20.17 7.78
C CYS A 46 -14.80 20.03 6.24
N ASN A 47 -13.79 19.30 5.77
CA ASN A 47 -13.54 19.11 4.33
C ASN A 47 -14.74 18.48 3.60
N LYS A 48 -15.53 17.66 4.26
CA LYS A 48 -16.73 17.04 3.68
C LYS A 48 -17.81 18.08 3.40
N GLU A 49 -18.06 18.95 4.37
CA GLU A 49 -19.02 20.06 4.25
C GLU A 49 -18.57 21.05 3.19
N ALA A 50 -17.28 21.42 3.21
CA ALA A 50 -16.66 22.29 2.20
C ALA A 50 -16.83 21.74 0.79
N TYR A 51 -16.61 20.44 0.61
CA TYR A 51 -16.80 19.77 -0.68
C TYR A 51 -18.25 19.83 -1.16
N LEU A 52 -19.20 19.58 -0.26
CA LEU A 52 -20.63 19.63 -0.58
C LEU A 52 -21.09 21.05 -0.95
N GLU A 53 -20.62 22.07 -0.23
CA GLU A 53 -20.93 23.48 -0.55
C GLU A 53 -20.36 23.87 -1.91
N LEU A 54 -19.08 23.61 -2.17
CA LEU A 54 -18.44 23.90 -3.47
C LEU A 54 -19.09 23.15 -4.62
N ALA A 55 -19.51 21.91 -4.42
CA ALA A 55 -20.22 21.13 -5.43
C ALA A 55 -21.63 21.70 -5.71
N HIS A 56 -22.30 22.28 -4.70
CA HIS A 56 -23.62 22.92 -4.85
C HIS A 56 -23.55 24.28 -5.54
N GLU A 57 -22.51 25.08 -5.26
CA GLU A 57 -22.31 26.39 -5.88
C GLU A 57 -21.83 26.30 -7.34
N SER A 58 -21.13 25.24 -7.71
CA SER A 58 -20.66 25.01 -9.07
C SER A 58 -21.78 24.48 -9.99
N LYS A 59 -22.77 25.33 -10.28
CA LYS A 59 -23.81 25.08 -11.31
C LYS A 59 -23.27 24.90 -12.73
N VAL A 60 -21.96 24.83 -12.95
CA VAL A 60 -21.37 24.97 -14.28
C VAL A 60 -20.76 23.68 -14.85
N TYR A 61 -20.53 22.67 -14.07
CA TYR A 61 -20.28 21.33 -14.59
C TYR A 61 -20.99 20.32 -13.67
N PRO A 62 -21.90 19.49 -14.22
CA PRO A 62 -22.01 18.20 -13.61
C PRO A 62 -20.57 17.65 -13.70
N LEU A 63 -19.90 17.56 -12.53
CA LEU A 63 -18.83 16.58 -12.43
C LEU A 63 -19.39 15.38 -13.17
N PRO A 64 -18.67 14.79 -14.15
CA PRO A 64 -19.10 13.52 -14.65
C PRO A 64 -19.35 12.77 -13.35
N GLN A 65 -20.62 12.43 -13.12
CA GLN A 65 -20.93 11.45 -12.12
C GLN A 65 -20.06 10.30 -12.56
N SER A 66 -18.85 10.28 -11.99
CA SER A 66 -18.16 9.01 -11.91
C SER A 66 -19.28 8.16 -11.37
N PRO A 67 -19.86 7.25 -12.15
CA PRO A 67 -20.83 6.35 -11.61
C PRO A 67 -20.11 5.92 -10.35
N SER A 68 -20.69 6.23 -9.19
CA SER A 68 -20.28 5.56 -7.96
C SER A 68 -20.01 4.17 -8.47
N PRO A 69 -18.76 3.76 -8.69
CA PRO A 69 -18.59 2.44 -9.22
C PRO A 69 -19.26 1.68 -8.11
N GLN A 70 -20.39 1.02 -8.40
CA GLN A 70 -20.66 -0.21 -7.74
C GLN A 70 -19.36 -0.94 -7.99
N THR A 71 -18.46 -0.79 -7.00
CA THR A 71 -17.15 -1.39 -7.06
C THR A 71 -17.51 -2.85 -6.92
N GLN A 72 -17.84 -3.47 -8.06
CA GLN A 72 -17.89 -4.92 -8.12
C GLN A 72 -16.54 -5.29 -7.58
N GLU A 73 -16.58 -5.78 -6.36
CA GLU A 73 -15.39 -6.12 -5.58
C GLU A 73 -14.59 -7.08 -6.46
N ARG A 74 -13.59 -6.53 -7.18
CA ARG A 74 -12.84 -7.31 -8.16
C ARG A 74 -12.12 -8.40 -7.39
N GLN A 75 -12.45 -9.62 -7.77
CA GLN A 75 -11.80 -10.82 -7.26
C GLN A 75 -10.35 -10.81 -7.74
N PRO A 76 -9.40 -11.30 -6.92
CA PRO A 76 -8.04 -11.52 -7.38
C PRO A 76 -8.03 -12.45 -8.60
N CYS A 77 -7.12 -12.18 -9.53
CA CYS A 77 -6.84 -13.05 -10.66
C CYS A 77 -6.32 -14.44 -10.22
N SER A 78 -5.96 -15.30 -11.14
CA SER A 78 -5.46 -16.65 -10.81
C SER A 78 -4.20 -16.58 -9.92
N LEU A 79 -3.92 -17.67 -9.22
CA LEU A 79 -2.73 -17.78 -8.36
C LEU A 79 -1.44 -17.65 -9.19
N GLU A 80 -1.42 -18.26 -10.36
CA GLU A 80 -0.28 -18.26 -11.29
C GLU A 80 0.03 -16.83 -11.76
N GLN A 81 -1.00 -16.05 -12.12
CA GLN A 81 -0.84 -14.66 -12.52
C GLN A 81 -0.33 -13.81 -11.36
N ARG A 82 -0.91 -13.95 -10.15
CA ARG A 82 -0.41 -13.22 -8.96
C ARG A 82 1.04 -13.58 -8.66
N HIS A 83 1.38 -14.88 -8.70
CA HIS A 83 2.73 -15.34 -8.45
C HIS A 83 3.71 -14.74 -9.47
N ALA A 84 3.40 -14.78 -10.76
CA ALA A 84 4.25 -14.23 -11.81
C ALA A 84 4.50 -12.73 -11.61
N VAL A 85 3.44 -11.94 -11.39
CA VAL A 85 3.56 -10.49 -11.17
C VAL A 85 4.34 -10.17 -9.90
N TYR A 86 4.03 -10.84 -8.77
CA TYR A 86 4.72 -10.56 -7.52
C TYR A 86 6.17 -11.02 -7.53
N SER A 87 6.50 -12.13 -8.18
CA SER A 87 7.89 -12.60 -8.31
C SER A 87 8.71 -11.61 -9.12
N ASP A 88 8.20 -11.15 -10.25
CA ASP A 88 8.88 -10.16 -11.08
C ASP A 88 9.00 -8.81 -10.32
N MET A 89 7.94 -8.35 -9.66
CA MET A 89 7.97 -7.17 -8.82
C MET A 89 9.06 -7.25 -7.74
N LEU A 90 9.13 -8.36 -7.00
CA LEU A 90 10.11 -8.54 -5.93
C LEU A 90 11.54 -8.63 -6.46
N ALA A 91 11.74 -9.16 -7.66
CA ALA A 91 13.06 -9.20 -8.30
C ALA A 91 13.61 -7.79 -8.60
N HIS A 92 12.74 -6.81 -8.84
CA HIS A 92 13.11 -5.42 -9.14
C HIS A 92 13.09 -4.48 -7.93
N LEU A 93 12.74 -4.97 -6.76
CA LEU A 93 12.77 -4.21 -5.51
C LEU A 93 14.03 -4.54 -4.70
N THR A 94 14.48 -3.57 -3.92
CA THR A 94 15.56 -3.73 -2.93
C THR A 94 15.01 -3.82 -1.52
N LEU A 95 15.80 -4.32 -0.59
CA LEU A 95 15.51 -4.27 0.82
C LEU A 95 16.34 -3.15 1.46
N LEU A 96 15.68 -2.16 2.06
CA LEU A 96 16.35 -1.07 2.77
C LEU A 96 17.12 -1.60 4.00
N PRO A 97 18.28 -1.01 4.35
CA PRO A 97 19.09 -1.46 5.49
C PRO A 97 18.29 -1.60 6.80
N LYS A 98 17.47 -0.61 7.13
CA LYS A 98 16.59 -0.64 8.34
C LYS A 98 15.66 -1.85 8.41
N HIS A 99 15.20 -2.33 7.24
CA HIS A 99 14.34 -3.52 7.17
C HIS A 99 15.14 -4.82 7.25
N GLY A 100 16.34 -4.82 6.66
CA GLY A 100 17.30 -5.91 6.79
C GLY A 100 17.70 -6.13 8.24
N GLU A 101 18.11 -5.08 8.93
CA GLU A 101 18.46 -5.10 10.37
C GLU A 101 17.31 -5.64 11.21
N ASN A 102 16.10 -5.19 10.98
CA ASN A 102 14.91 -5.70 11.69
C ASN A 102 14.67 -7.20 11.49
N LEU A 103 15.00 -7.73 10.31
CA LEU A 103 14.87 -9.16 10.01
C LEU A 103 16.00 -9.97 10.65
N LEU A 104 17.24 -9.44 10.67
CA LEU A 104 18.40 -10.03 11.36
C LEU A 104 18.17 -10.09 12.88
N GLU A 105 17.68 -9.03 13.50
CA GLU A 105 17.32 -8.98 14.92
C GLU A 105 16.27 -10.03 15.30
N ARG A 106 15.44 -10.47 14.35
CA ARG A 106 14.47 -11.57 14.56
C ARG A 106 15.08 -12.96 14.45
N GLY A 107 16.36 -13.05 14.14
CA GLY A 107 17.09 -14.31 14.02
C GLY A 107 17.12 -14.92 12.63
N LEU A 108 16.68 -14.20 11.58
CA LEU A 108 16.87 -14.66 10.19
C LEU A 108 18.30 -14.37 9.73
N SER A 109 18.90 -15.30 8.98
CA SER A 109 20.18 -15.04 8.30
C SER A 109 19.95 -14.21 7.02
N GLU A 110 21.00 -13.54 6.53
CA GLU A 110 20.96 -12.81 5.25
C GLU A 110 20.55 -13.71 4.09
N GLU A 111 21.04 -14.96 4.07
CA GLU A 111 20.67 -15.95 3.06
C GLU A 111 19.17 -16.23 3.10
N ARG A 112 18.61 -16.42 4.31
CA ARG A 112 17.18 -16.68 4.49
C ARG A 112 16.34 -15.47 4.09
N ILE A 113 16.79 -14.25 4.42
CA ILE A 113 16.15 -13.01 4.02
C ILE A 113 16.08 -12.89 2.49
N ARG A 114 17.18 -13.19 1.79
CA ARG A 114 17.22 -13.21 0.32
C ARG A 114 16.30 -14.27 -0.27
N ARG A 115 16.36 -15.50 0.26
CA ARG A 115 15.56 -16.64 -0.20
C ARG A 115 14.06 -16.42 -0.02
N ASN A 116 13.65 -15.78 1.07
CA ASN A 116 12.25 -15.47 1.34
C ASN A 116 11.77 -14.24 0.56
N GLU A 117 12.67 -13.55 -0.17
CA GLU A 117 12.38 -12.41 -1.03
C GLU A 117 11.72 -11.23 -0.31
N TYR A 118 12.14 -10.96 0.94
CA TYR A 118 11.72 -9.72 1.61
C TYR A 118 12.24 -8.51 0.85
N ARG A 119 11.38 -7.51 0.61
CA ARG A 119 11.71 -6.28 -0.12
C ARG A 119 11.02 -5.09 0.52
N SER A 120 11.54 -3.90 0.29
CA SER A 120 10.92 -2.67 0.76
C SER A 120 9.92 -2.13 -0.25
N MET A 121 8.82 -1.56 0.24
CA MET A 121 7.91 -0.79 -0.60
C MET A 121 8.64 0.41 -1.19
N PRO A 122 8.39 0.76 -2.48
CA PRO A 122 8.88 2.02 -3.01
C PRO A 122 8.28 3.20 -2.21
N GLU A 123 9.17 4.07 -1.69
CA GLU A 123 8.74 5.15 -0.79
C GLU A 123 8.03 6.29 -1.52
N THR A 124 8.33 6.49 -2.83
CA THR A 124 7.77 7.58 -3.63
C THR A 124 6.70 7.11 -4.61
N GLU A 125 5.70 7.95 -4.87
CA GLU A 125 4.69 7.71 -5.91
C GLU A 125 5.32 7.50 -7.29
N ARG A 126 6.38 8.25 -7.62
CA ARG A 126 7.12 8.06 -8.87
C ARG A 126 7.71 6.66 -8.97
N GLY A 127 8.36 6.17 -7.91
CA GLY A 127 8.92 4.82 -7.87
C GLY A 127 7.84 3.74 -8.03
N ARG A 128 6.67 3.95 -7.45
CA ARG A 128 5.52 3.04 -7.55
C ARG A 128 4.93 2.97 -8.96
N ARG A 129 4.87 4.12 -9.67
CA ARG A 129 4.45 4.16 -11.08
C ARG A 129 5.48 3.51 -11.98
N LEU A 130 6.76 3.85 -11.83
CA LEU A 130 7.83 3.24 -12.62
C LEU A 130 7.87 1.72 -12.47
N LEU A 131 7.61 1.20 -11.27
CA LEU A 131 7.50 -0.24 -11.04
C LEU A 131 6.31 -0.85 -11.78
N ALA A 132 5.15 -0.20 -11.74
CA ALA A 132 3.97 -0.68 -12.45
C ALA A 132 4.17 -0.64 -13.98
N ASP A 133 4.81 0.42 -14.51
CA ASP A 133 5.15 0.54 -15.93
C ASP A 133 6.15 -0.52 -16.37
N LEU A 134 7.16 -0.81 -15.54
CA LEU A 134 8.12 -1.88 -15.77
C LEU A 134 7.43 -3.24 -15.90
N LEU A 135 6.57 -3.60 -14.94
CA LEU A 135 5.84 -4.87 -14.96
C LEU A 135 4.95 -4.99 -16.21
N ARG A 136 4.30 -3.90 -16.61
CA ARG A 136 3.52 -3.87 -17.86
C ARG A 136 4.39 -4.03 -19.10
N SER A 137 5.58 -3.44 -19.11
CA SER A 137 6.53 -3.62 -20.22
C SER A 137 7.04 -5.06 -20.34
N HIS A 138 7.04 -5.82 -19.24
CA HIS A 138 7.31 -7.27 -19.21
C HIS A 138 6.09 -8.11 -19.63
N GLY A 139 4.98 -7.47 -20.02
CA GLY A 139 3.78 -8.15 -20.51
C GLY A 139 2.78 -8.55 -19.41
N HIS A 140 2.99 -8.12 -18.17
CA HIS A 140 2.04 -8.41 -17.09
C HIS A 140 0.77 -7.59 -17.18
N ASP A 141 -0.38 -8.24 -17.00
CA ASP A 141 -1.66 -7.58 -16.72
C ASP A 141 -1.79 -7.35 -15.21
N LEU A 142 -1.96 -6.10 -14.79
CA LEU A 142 -2.10 -5.71 -13.39
C LEU A 142 -3.55 -5.74 -12.89
N HIS A 143 -4.52 -6.06 -13.76
CA HIS A 143 -5.90 -6.26 -13.34
C HIS A 143 -6.02 -7.50 -12.46
N GLY A 144 -6.77 -7.36 -11.36
CA GLY A 144 -6.94 -8.47 -10.42
C GLY A 144 -5.73 -8.76 -9.53
N ILE A 145 -4.67 -7.94 -9.59
CA ILE A 145 -3.51 -8.05 -8.71
C ILE A 145 -3.70 -7.12 -7.51
N PRO A 146 -3.90 -7.64 -6.28
CA PRO A 146 -4.01 -6.81 -5.09
C PRO A 146 -2.81 -5.90 -4.88
N GLY A 147 -3.07 -4.63 -4.55
CA GLY A 147 -2.06 -3.60 -4.40
C GLY A 147 -1.92 -2.68 -5.61
N PHE A 148 -2.19 -3.15 -6.81
CA PHE A 148 -2.17 -2.29 -7.99
C PHE A 148 -3.52 -1.61 -8.23
N ARG A 149 -3.47 -0.38 -8.72
CA ARG A 149 -4.64 0.44 -9.06
C ARG A 149 -4.30 1.40 -10.18
N THR A 150 -5.34 2.02 -10.76
CA THR A 150 -5.14 3.16 -11.66
C THR A 150 -5.27 4.49 -10.88
N TYR A 151 -4.48 5.49 -11.32
CA TYR A 151 -4.55 6.85 -10.84
C TYR A 151 -4.36 7.79 -12.04
N TYR A 152 -5.39 8.59 -12.35
CA TYR A 152 -5.49 9.38 -13.60
C TYR A 152 -5.22 8.58 -14.88
N GLY A 153 -5.63 7.31 -14.91
CA GLY A 153 -5.45 6.43 -16.07
C GLY A 153 -4.16 5.58 -16.05
N ASP A 154 -3.15 5.96 -15.27
CA ASP A 154 -1.89 5.24 -15.14
C ASP A 154 -1.92 4.22 -14.00
N TRP A 155 -1.22 3.11 -14.18
CA TRP A 155 -1.06 2.11 -13.15
C TRP A 155 -0.04 2.54 -12.10
N THR A 156 -0.33 2.25 -10.84
CA THR A 156 0.57 2.48 -9.70
C THR A 156 0.36 1.43 -8.62
N LEU A 157 1.35 1.30 -7.74
CA LEU A 157 1.29 0.44 -6.56
C LEU A 157 0.78 1.26 -5.35
N SER A 158 -0.23 0.75 -4.66
CA SER A 158 -0.80 1.31 -3.43
C SER A 158 -0.24 0.65 -2.19
N GLY A 159 -0.26 1.36 -1.09
CA GLY A 159 0.06 0.83 0.22
C GLY A 159 0.94 1.77 1.03
N PRO A 160 1.01 1.57 2.35
CA PRO A 160 1.90 2.31 3.24
C PRO A 160 3.37 1.91 3.04
N ASN A 161 4.29 2.73 3.57
CA ASN A 161 5.71 2.39 3.63
C ASN A 161 5.95 1.25 4.64
N GLY A 162 6.98 0.46 4.35
CA GLY A 162 7.34 -0.72 5.12
C GLY A 162 8.00 -1.79 4.25
N PHE A 163 8.12 -2.99 4.75
CA PHE A 163 8.63 -4.09 3.94
C PHE A 163 7.59 -5.15 3.64
N LEU A 164 7.73 -5.73 2.45
CA LEU A 164 6.88 -6.76 1.88
C LEU A 164 7.28 -8.13 2.40
N ILE A 165 6.27 -8.92 2.75
CA ILE A 165 6.39 -10.30 3.23
C ILE A 165 5.59 -11.18 2.27
N PRO A 166 6.23 -11.99 1.43
CA PRO A 166 5.54 -12.91 0.53
C PRO A 166 4.76 -13.97 1.31
N VAL A 167 3.49 -14.11 0.96
CA VAL A 167 2.61 -15.15 1.52
C VAL A 167 2.47 -16.26 0.49
N ARG A 168 3.07 -17.41 0.78
CA ARG A 168 3.18 -18.54 -0.16
C ARG A 168 2.25 -19.68 0.22
N ASN A 169 1.76 -20.40 -0.79
CA ASN A 169 1.06 -21.65 -0.58
C ASN A 169 2.05 -22.83 -0.32
N LYS A 170 1.52 -24.05 -0.22
CA LYS A 170 2.32 -25.27 -0.02
C LYS A 170 3.29 -25.58 -1.18
N ASP A 171 3.02 -25.05 -2.37
CA ASP A 171 3.81 -25.26 -3.59
C ASP A 171 4.83 -24.11 -3.79
N GLY A 172 4.93 -23.19 -2.83
CA GLY A 172 5.85 -22.05 -2.86
C GLY A 172 5.35 -20.86 -3.70
N LEU A 173 4.16 -20.93 -4.29
CA LEU A 173 3.61 -19.85 -5.11
C LEU A 173 3.12 -18.68 -4.23
N ILE A 174 3.45 -17.45 -4.63
CA ILE A 174 3.04 -16.24 -3.91
C ILE A 174 1.57 -15.97 -4.15
N GLN A 175 0.75 -16.10 -3.11
CA GLN A 175 -0.69 -15.85 -3.13
C GLN A 175 -1.02 -14.36 -2.99
N GLY A 176 -0.19 -13.66 -2.22
CA GLY A 176 -0.34 -12.25 -1.90
C GLY A 176 0.84 -11.77 -1.06
N LEU A 177 0.83 -10.50 -0.73
CA LEU A 177 1.89 -9.85 0.05
C LEU A 177 1.30 -9.21 1.31
N LYS A 178 2.00 -9.34 2.44
CA LYS A 178 1.77 -8.50 3.62
C LYS A 178 2.81 -7.40 3.69
N ILE A 179 2.46 -6.28 4.28
CA ILE A 179 3.36 -5.17 4.57
C ILE A 179 3.53 -5.10 6.07
N ARG A 180 4.78 -5.16 6.55
CA ARG A 180 5.11 -4.73 7.89
C ARG A 180 5.41 -3.24 7.85
N LEU A 181 4.60 -2.47 8.57
CA LEU A 181 4.64 -1.00 8.53
C LEU A 181 5.88 -0.47 9.24
N ASP A 182 6.46 0.61 8.71
CA ASP A 182 7.54 1.38 9.33
C ASP A 182 7.05 2.10 10.59
N ASP A 183 5.90 2.75 10.44
CA ASP A 183 5.28 3.50 11.53
C ASP A 183 4.07 2.72 12.06
N ALA A 184 4.26 2.07 13.19
CA ALA A 184 3.22 1.33 13.88
C ALA A 184 2.81 2.06 15.17
N GLN A 185 2.31 3.29 15.07
CA GLN A 185 1.82 4.08 16.21
C GLN A 185 0.68 3.37 16.99
N GLN A 186 0.07 2.36 16.39
CA GLN A 186 -0.92 1.50 17.04
C GLN A 186 -0.43 0.05 17.05
N ALA A 187 -0.19 -0.49 18.24
CA ALA A 187 0.32 -1.86 18.45
C ALA A 187 -0.45 -2.94 17.67
N ASN A 188 -1.74 -2.72 17.40
CA ASN A 188 -2.64 -3.67 16.74
C ASN A 188 -2.62 -3.60 15.21
N ARG A 189 -1.83 -2.73 14.58
CA ARG A 189 -1.81 -2.53 13.12
C ARG A 189 -0.43 -2.63 12.49
N LYS A 190 0.48 -3.40 13.09
CA LYS A 190 1.85 -3.57 12.58
C LYS A 190 1.92 -4.20 11.18
N TYR A 191 0.89 -4.95 10.79
CA TYR A 191 0.84 -5.67 9.53
C TYR A 191 -0.44 -5.35 8.77
N ARG A 192 -0.31 -5.15 7.46
CA ARG A 192 -1.45 -4.98 6.55
C ARG A 192 -1.26 -5.86 5.32
N TRP A 193 -2.35 -6.32 4.75
CA TRP A 193 -2.31 -6.90 3.41
C TRP A 193 -2.05 -5.81 2.38
N LEU A 194 -1.20 -6.11 1.39
CA LEU A 194 -1.10 -5.31 0.18
C LEU A 194 -2.41 -5.46 -0.58
N SER A 195 -3.18 -4.39 -0.64
CA SER A 195 -4.53 -4.35 -1.18
C SER A 195 -4.83 -2.99 -1.77
N SER A 196 -5.54 -2.97 -2.87
CA SER A 196 -6.06 -1.75 -3.51
C SER A 196 -7.60 -1.72 -3.52
N ARG A 197 -8.22 -2.44 -2.59
CA ARG A 197 -9.68 -2.45 -2.40
C ARG A 197 -10.23 -1.02 -2.35
N ASN A 198 -11.37 -0.80 -3.01
CA ASN A 198 -12.07 0.50 -3.08
C ASN A 198 -11.30 1.61 -3.83
N LEU A 199 -10.22 1.28 -4.53
CA LEU A 199 -9.50 2.20 -5.40
C LEU A 199 -9.82 1.91 -6.89
N PRO A 200 -9.68 2.91 -7.78
CA PRO A 200 -9.94 2.71 -9.21
C PRO A 200 -9.13 1.55 -9.78
N SER A 201 -9.77 0.64 -10.49
CA SER A 201 -9.20 -0.64 -10.99
C SER A 201 -8.59 -1.53 -9.90
N GLY A 202 -8.79 -1.20 -8.63
CA GLY A 202 -8.18 -1.89 -7.51
C GLY A 202 -8.81 -3.25 -7.20
N THR A 203 -8.06 -4.08 -6.49
CA THR A 203 -8.43 -5.44 -6.13
C THR A 203 -8.21 -5.68 -4.63
N ARG A 204 -9.17 -6.38 -3.99
CA ARG A 204 -9.02 -6.78 -2.59
C ARG A 204 -7.99 -7.90 -2.44
N SER A 205 -7.31 -7.96 -1.31
CA SER A 205 -6.60 -9.16 -0.86
C SER A 205 -7.49 -9.98 0.07
N TYR A 206 -7.18 -11.26 0.15
CA TYR A 206 -7.76 -12.17 1.13
C TYR A 206 -6.76 -12.48 2.26
N SER A 207 -7.26 -13.13 3.32
CA SER A 207 -6.41 -13.65 4.38
C SER A 207 -5.88 -15.04 3.98
N TRP A 208 -4.91 -15.06 3.06
CA TRP A 208 -4.28 -16.31 2.64
C TRP A 208 -3.43 -16.92 3.75
N VAL A 209 -3.40 -18.23 3.77
CA VAL A 209 -2.55 -19.01 4.67
C VAL A 209 -1.15 -19.09 4.07
N HIS A 210 -0.13 -18.74 4.88
CA HIS A 210 1.26 -18.91 4.48
C HIS A 210 1.78 -20.27 4.95
N VAL A 211 2.44 -20.99 4.05
CA VAL A 211 3.05 -22.29 4.33
C VAL A 211 4.56 -22.18 4.13
N THR A 212 5.32 -22.60 5.14
CA THR A 212 6.79 -22.55 5.13
C THR A 212 7.38 -23.72 5.91
N GLY A 213 8.66 -24.03 5.68
CA GLY A 213 9.36 -25.15 6.31
C GLY A 213 9.34 -26.42 5.45
N ASN A 214 9.48 -27.57 6.09
CA ASN A 214 9.58 -28.86 5.41
C ASN A 214 8.19 -29.45 5.13
N THR A 215 7.74 -29.39 3.87
CA THR A 215 6.43 -29.92 3.43
C THR A 215 6.32 -31.44 3.51
N GLN A 216 7.43 -32.17 3.65
CA GLN A 216 7.47 -33.62 3.83
C GLN A 216 7.49 -34.03 5.29
N SER A 217 7.52 -33.06 6.21
CA SER A 217 7.54 -33.34 7.64
C SER A 217 6.24 -33.98 8.13
N LYS A 218 6.36 -34.94 9.04
CA LYS A 218 5.23 -35.48 9.80
C LYS A 218 4.78 -34.57 10.95
N ARG A 219 5.55 -33.49 11.23
CA ARG A 219 5.23 -32.50 12.26
C ARG A 219 4.81 -31.20 11.61
N ALA A 220 3.62 -30.73 11.94
CA ALA A 220 3.11 -29.44 11.49
C ALA A 220 2.73 -28.57 12.69
N PHE A 221 3.10 -27.30 12.62
CA PHE A 221 2.77 -26.30 13.63
C PHE A 221 1.89 -25.20 13.03
N LEU A 222 0.89 -24.81 13.79
CA LEU A 222 0.06 -23.64 13.47
C LEU A 222 0.65 -22.42 14.18
N THR A 223 0.85 -21.32 13.44
CA THR A 223 1.37 -20.07 14.01
C THR A 223 0.64 -18.85 13.45
N GLU A 224 0.69 -17.76 14.20
CA GLU A 224 0.13 -16.48 13.76
C GLU A 224 1.15 -15.70 12.89
N GLY A 225 0.76 -15.45 11.65
CA GLY A 225 1.47 -14.56 10.73
C GLY A 225 2.69 -15.15 10.04
N PRO A 226 2.92 -14.76 8.77
CA PRO A 226 3.94 -15.35 7.91
C PRO A 226 5.35 -15.18 8.47
N LEU A 227 5.72 -13.97 8.93
CA LEU A 227 7.07 -13.68 9.43
C LEU A 227 7.45 -14.54 10.65
N LYS A 228 6.49 -14.79 11.56
CA LYS A 228 6.73 -15.71 12.70
C LYS A 228 6.99 -17.13 12.21
N GLY A 229 6.22 -17.59 11.22
CA GLY A 229 6.42 -18.90 10.62
C GLY A 229 7.76 -19.03 9.91
N ASP A 230 8.18 -18.00 9.18
CA ASP A 230 9.49 -17.99 8.51
C ASP A 230 10.66 -18.07 9.48
N VAL A 231 10.60 -17.33 10.60
CA VAL A 231 11.60 -17.42 11.67
C VAL A 231 11.56 -18.82 12.31
N ALA A 232 10.38 -19.31 12.66
CA ALA A 232 10.24 -20.64 13.27
C ALA A 232 10.73 -21.77 12.34
N SER A 233 10.45 -21.69 11.05
CA SER A 233 10.91 -22.68 10.06
C SER A 233 12.43 -22.64 9.84
N PHE A 234 13.06 -21.50 10.06
CA PHE A 234 14.51 -21.37 10.01
C PHE A 234 15.17 -22.04 11.23
N LEU A 235 14.54 -21.92 12.41
CA LEU A 235 15.04 -22.50 13.65
C LEU A 235 14.71 -24.00 13.78
N ALA A 236 13.57 -24.45 13.23
CA ALA A 236 13.12 -25.83 13.29
C ALA A 236 12.93 -26.40 11.86
N GLN A 237 14.06 -26.71 11.21
CA GLN A 237 14.14 -27.07 9.79
C GLN A 237 13.42 -28.37 9.42
N ASP A 238 13.12 -29.20 10.38
CA ASP A 238 12.45 -30.50 10.20
C ASP A 238 10.92 -30.44 10.34
N ALA A 239 10.35 -29.25 10.46
CA ALA A 239 8.92 -29.05 10.66
C ALA A 239 8.25 -28.22 9.55
N LEU A 240 6.95 -28.45 9.37
CA LEU A 240 6.08 -27.63 8.54
C LEU A 240 5.41 -26.56 9.41
N PHE A 241 5.30 -25.36 8.89
CA PHE A 241 4.58 -24.25 9.53
C PHE A 241 3.43 -23.75 8.67
N ILE A 242 2.24 -23.74 9.24
CA ILE A 242 1.00 -23.21 8.66
C ILE A 242 0.68 -21.91 9.37
N CYS A 243 0.76 -20.78 8.67
CA CYS A 243 0.69 -19.46 9.26
C CYS A 243 -0.61 -18.76 8.87
N ILE A 244 -1.48 -18.53 9.86
CA ILE A 244 -2.77 -17.87 9.68
C ILE A 244 -2.61 -16.34 9.81
N GLY A 245 -3.54 -15.59 9.20
CA GLY A 245 -3.46 -14.12 9.13
C GLY A 245 -3.77 -13.37 10.45
N GLY A 246 -4.07 -14.10 11.51
CA GLY A 246 -4.48 -13.63 12.84
C GLY A 246 -5.51 -14.59 13.43
N VAL A 247 -5.67 -14.60 14.75
CA VAL A 247 -6.61 -15.50 15.45
C VAL A 247 -8.09 -15.31 15.02
N ASN A 248 -8.44 -14.12 14.54
CA ASN A 248 -9.78 -13.82 14.03
C ASN A 248 -9.99 -14.27 12.56
N ALA A 249 -9.01 -14.89 11.92
CA ALA A 249 -9.11 -15.38 10.55
C ALA A 249 -9.71 -16.80 10.45
N LEU A 250 -10.06 -17.39 11.57
CA LEU A 250 -10.65 -18.74 11.68
C LEU A 250 -12.18 -18.71 11.87
N ASN A 251 -12.82 -17.53 11.83
CA ASN A 251 -14.27 -17.35 11.92
C ASN A 251 -14.89 -17.15 10.56
#